data_6b1b25616aaab7a3733d2ac1bbe75003
#
_entry.id   6b1b25616aaab7a3733d2ac1bbe75003
#
_cell.length_a   1.000
_cell.length_b   1.000
_cell.length_c   1.000
_cell.angle_alpha   90.00
_cell.angle_beta   90.00
_cell.angle_gamma   90.00
#
_symmetry.space_group_name_H-M   'P 1'
#
loop_
_entity.id
_entity.type
_entity.pdbx_description
1 polymer ?
#
loop_
_entity_poly.entity_id
_entity_poly.type
_entity_poly.pdbx_seq_one_letter_code
_entity_poly.pdbx_strand_id
1 'polypeptide(L)'
;KADKLHEAGFRGQGMTIAVIDAGFHNADRITAMQNIQVLGTKDFVDSNADIYGESSHGMSVLSCIGMNQPNVMVGTAPEASFWLLRTEDEYSEHLVEQDYWAAAVEFADSVGVDVVNTSLGYYSFDDKEKDYRLRDLDGKVALMSRQAARMAYKGMVLVCSAGNSGSSAWKKITPPGDAENVLTVGAIDKQGQLAPFSSIGTTADGRIKPDVVAVGLASDVMRTNGN
;
A
#
# COMPACT_ATOMS: atom_id res chain seq x y z
N LYS A 1 -1.10 9.56 16.17
CA LYS A 1 0.27 9.91 16.64
C LYS A 1 1.04 10.76 15.64
N ALA A 2 0.44 11.08 14.49
CA ALA A 2 1.01 12.07 13.55
C ALA A 2 0.85 13.51 14.06
N ASP A 3 0.04 13.72 15.10
CA ASP A 3 -0.21 14.99 15.76
C ASP A 3 1.08 15.78 16.05
N LYS A 4 2.07 15.14 16.67
CA LYS A 4 3.36 15.77 16.97
C LYS A 4 4.17 16.16 15.72
N LEU A 5 4.06 15.37 14.64
CA LEU A 5 4.70 15.69 13.36
C LEU A 5 3.99 16.89 12.71
N HIS A 6 2.66 16.91 12.77
CA HIS A 6 1.86 18.02 12.27
C HIS A 6 2.12 19.32 13.05
N GLU A 7 2.23 19.24 14.38
CA GLU A 7 2.62 20.39 15.23
C GLU A 7 4.01 20.92 14.89
N ALA A 8 4.93 20.03 14.50
CA ALA A 8 6.27 20.38 14.03
C ALA A 8 6.32 20.87 12.57
N GLY A 9 5.16 20.92 11.88
CA GLY A 9 5.05 21.39 10.51
C GLY A 9 5.21 20.33 9.42
N PHE A 10 5.40 19.05 9.79
CA PHE A 10 5.53 17.95 8.82
C PHE A 10 4.15 17.37 8.48
N ARG A 11 3.58 17.81 7.37
CA ARG A 11 2.23 17.46 6.92
C ARG A 11 2.19 16.90 5.49
N GLY A 12 3.37 16.72 4.86
CA GLY A 12 3.51 16.19 3.50
C GLY A 12 3.59 17.26 2.41
N GLN A 13 3.79 18.52 2.75
CA GLN A 13 3.89 19.62 1.80
C GLN A 13 5.00 19.37 0.78
N GLY A 14 4.67 19.51 -0.50
CA GLY A 14 5.61 19.33 -1.61
C GLY A 14 5.96 17.87 -1.93
N MET A 15 5.41 16.90 -1.17
CA MET A 15 5.59 15.48 -1.46
C MET A 15 4.51 14.95 -2.38
N THR A 16 4.89 14.10 -3.30
CA THR A 16 3.99 13.36 -4.17
C THR A 16 3.97 11.88 -3.77
N ILE A 17 2.77 11.36 -3.49
CA ILE A 17 2.56 9.99 -3.04
C ILE A 17 1.74 9.23 -4.09
N ALA A 18 2.21 8.07 -4.53
CA ALA A 18 1.37 7.12 -5.26
C ALA A 18 0.74 6.12 -4.29
N VAL A 19 -0.57 5.95 -4.35
CA VAL A 19 -1.29 4.87 -3.68
C VAL A 19 -1.61 3.82 -4.76
N ILE A 20 -1.00 2.64 -4.63
CA ILE A 20 -1.23 1.50 -5.53
C ILE A 20 -2.14 0.51 -4.81
N ASP A 21 -3.32 0.24 -5.38
CA ASP A 21 -4.38 -0.52 -4.71
C ASP A 21 -5.37 -1.14 -5.71
N ALA A 22 -6.42 -1.80 -5.21
CA ALA A 22 -7.46 -2.46 -6.01
C ALA A 22 -8.55 -1.51 -6.54
N GLY A 23 -8.60 -0.27 -6.10
CA GLY A 23 -9.59 0.73 -6.49
C GLY A 23 -9.82 1.77 -5.41
N PHE A 24 -10.62 2.80 -5.75
CA PHE A 24 -10.82 3.98 -4.88
C PHE A 24 -12.30 4.39 -4.82
N HIS A 25 -13.18 3.42 -4.60
CA HIS A 25 -14.63 3.57 -4.68
C HIS A 25 -15.15 4.84 -3.99
N ASN A 26 -15.84 5.69 -4.75
CA ASN A 26 -16.41 6.97 -4.28
C ASN A 26 -15.44 8.00 -3.69
N ALA A 27 -14.11 7.81 -3.79
CA ALA A 27 -13.16 8.78 -3.25
C ALA A 27 -13.34 10.19 -3.86
N ASP A 28 -13.78 10.27 -5.10
CA ASP A 28 -14.12 11.50 -5.83
C ASP A 28 -15.43 12.17 -5.38
N ARG A 29 -16.31 11.43 -4.68
CA ARG A 29 -17.67 11.88 -4.30
C ARG A 29 -17.85 12.12 -2.82
N ILE A 30 -17.02 11.49 -1.98
CA ILE A 30 -17.08 11.67 -0.52
C ILE A 30 -16.64 13.09 -0.17
N THR A 31 -17.55 13.92 0.33
CA THR A 31 -17.29 15.33 0.62
C THR A 31 -16.07 15.55 1.52
N ALA A 32 -15.89 14.68 2.52
CA ALA A 32 -14.77 14.78 3.46
C ALA A 32 -13.40 14.47 2.82
N MET A 33 -13.37 13.85 1.63
CA MET A 33 -12.15 13.51 0.89
C MET A 33 -11.83 14.52 -0.24
N GLN A 34 -12.72 15.45 -0.56
CA GLN A 34 -12.54 16.41 -1.67
C GLN A 34 -11.37 17.39 -1.46
N ASN A 35 -10.86 17.50 -0.25
CA ASN A 35 -9.68 18.30 0.06
C ASN A 35 -8.35 17.56 -0.25
N ILE A 36 -8.39 16.30 -0.62
CA ILE A 36 -7.21 15.53 -1.01
C ILE A 36 -6.76 16.00 -2.40
N GLN A 37 -5.51 16.40 -2.52
CA GLN A 37 -4.97 16.86 -3.80
C GLN A 37 -4.60 15.67 -4.69
N VAL A 38 -5.53 15.19 -5.51
CA VAL A 38 -5.31 14.14 -6.50
C VAL A 38 -4.78 14.77 -7.78
N LEU A 39 -3.55 14.40 -8.18
CA LEU A 39 -2.89 14.85 -9.41
C LEU A 39 -3.40 14.10 -10.65
N GLY A 40 -3.79 12.85 -10.46
CA GLY A 40 -4.35 12.02 -11.52
C GLY A 40 -4.56 10.58 -11.06
N THR A 41 -5.17 9.82 -11.96
CA THR A 41 -5.51 8.42 -11.75
C THR A 41 -5.06 7.58 -12.93
N LYS A 42 -4.77 6.29 -12.71
CA LYS A 42 -4.52 5.36 -13.80
C LYS A 42 -4.93 3.95 -13.41
N ASP A 43 -5.62 3.27 -14.32
CA ASP A 43 -5.97 1.87 -14.21
C ASP A 43 -5.02 1.04 -15.10
N PHE A 44 -4.34 0.06 -14.50
CA PHE A 44 -3.44 -0.86 -15.20
C PHE A 44 -4.10 -2.21 -15.47
N VAL A 45 -5.26 -2.49 -14.85
CA VAL A 45 -6.05 -3.71 -15.04
C VAL A 45 -6.95 -3.56 -16.27
N ASP A 46 -7.75 -2.48 -16.30
CA ASP A 46 -8.62 -2.14 -17.43
C ASP A 46 -8.55 -0.63 -17.69
N SER A 47 -7.94 -0.26 -18.81
CA SER A 47 -7.80 1.15 -19.22
C SER A 47 -9.11 1.88 -19.49
N ASN A 48 -10.24 1.17 -19.57
CA ASN A 48 -11.58 1.73 -19.79
C ASN A 48 -12.40 1.84 -18.49
N ALA A 49 -11.90 1.24 -17.39
CA ALA A 49 -12.61 1.29 -16.11
C ALA A 49 -12.41 2.63 -15.40
N ASP A 50 -13.39 2.97 -14.58
CA ASP A 50 -13.30 4.09 -13.64
C ASP A 50 -12.85 3.55 -12.28
N ILE A 51 -11.63 3.89 -11.86
CA ILE A 51 -11.06 3.44 -10.59
C ILE A 51 -11.94 3.82 -9.38
N TYR A 52 -12.80 4.82 -9.52
CA TYR A 52 -13.77 5.24 -8.50
C TYR A 52 -15.04 4.37 -8.47
N GLY A 53 -15.22 3.49 -9.44
CA GLY A 53 -16.25 2.44 -9.45
C GLY A 53 -15.79 1.10 -8.87
N GLU A 54 -14.48 0.94 -8.66
CA GLU A 54 -13.82 -0.30 -8.25
C GLU A 54 -13.75 -0.45 -6.71
N SER A 55 -12.86 -1.31 -6.20
CA SER A 55 -12.69 -1.58 -4.77
C SER A 55 -12.66 -0.35 -3.87
N SER A 56 -13.20 -0.48 -2.68
CA SER A 56 -13.14 0.56 -1.64
C SER A 56 -11.86 0.52 -0.80
N HIS A 57 -11.00 -0.49 -0.98
CA HIS A 57 -9.83 -0.67 -0.14
C HIS A 57 -8.84 0.50 -0.28
N GLY A 58 -8.45 0.87 -1.49
CA GLY A 58 -7.55 2.01 -1.72
C GLY A 58 -8.12 3.35 -1.27
N MET A 59 -9.44 3.54 -1.32
CA MET A 59 -10.09 4.72 -0.75
C MET A 59 -9.88 4.77 0.77
N SER A 60 -10.05 3.64 1.47
CA SER A 60 -9.80 3.56 2.91
C SER A 60 -8.33 3.83 3.24
N VAL A 61 -7.39 3.29 2.46
CA VAL A 61 -5.95 3.56 2.58
C VAL A 61 -5.65 5.05 2.35
N LEU A 62 -6.17 5.63 1.28
CA LEU A 62 -6.02 7.04 0.96
C LEU A 62 -6.51 7.94 2.09
N SER A 63 -7.61 7.58 2.75
CA SER A 63 -8.14 8.35 3.88
C SER A 63 -7.17 8.41 5.05
N CYS A 64 -6.46 7.31 5.33
CA CYS A 64 -5.44 7.26 6.39
C CYS A 64 -4.23 8.17 6.11
N ILE A 65 -3.94 8.43 4.84
CA ILE A 65 -2.76 9.19 4.44
C ILE A 65 -3.12 10.66 4.18
N GLY A 66 -4.09 10.92 3.31
CA GLY A 66 -4.30 12.23 2.69
C GLY A 66 -5.50 13.00 3.19
N MET A 67 -6.40 12.40 3.96
CA MET A 67 -7.60 13.10 4.41
C MET A 67 -7.25 14.32 5.27
N ASN A 68 -7.93 15.44 5.03
CA ASN A 68 -7.70 16.71 5.76
C ASN A 68 -9.04 17.35 6.15
N GLN A 69 -9.74 16.71 7.06
CA GLN A 69 -11.02 17.18 7.57
C GLN A 69 -10.96 17.30 9.11
N PRO A 70 -10.58 18.45 9.66
CA PRO A 70 -10.53 18.66 11.11
C PRO A 70 -11.85 18.28 11.78
N ASN A 71 -11.77 17.66 12.95
CA ASN A 71 -12.88 17.11 13.75
C ASN A 71 -13.57 15.86 13.15
N VAL A 72 -13.17 15.41 11.96
CA VAL A 72 -13.59 14.13 11.38
C VAL A 72 -12.39 13.20 11.33
N MET A 73 -11.46 13.44 10.43
CA MET A 73 -10.23 12.68 10.30
C MET A 73 -9.14 13.53 9.63
N VAL A 74 -7.92 13.43 10.15
CA VAL A 74 -6.72 14.00 9.51
C VAL A 74 -5.72 12.87 9.31
N GLY A 75 -5.35 12.64 8.05
CA GLY A 75 -4.39 11.62 7.64
C GLY A 75 -2.96 11.97 8.06
N THR A 76 -2.03 11.08 7.77
CA THR A 76 -0.63 11.25 8.18
C THR A 76 0.13 12.28 7.33
N ALA A 77 -0.27 12.49 6.07
CA ALA A 77 0.30 13.46 5.13
C ALA A 77 -0.81 14.25 4.41
N PRO A 78 -1.62 15.05 5.16
CA PRO A 78 -2.84 15.66 4.64
C PRO A 78 -2.58 16.82 3.64
N GLU A 79 -1.34 17.22 3.44
CA GLU A 79 -0.94 18.30 2.52
C GLU A 79 -0.03 17.77 1.38
N ALA A 80 0.08 16.44 1.24
CA ALA A 80 0.72 15.81 0.09
C ALA A 80 -0.20 15.80 -1.14
N SER A 81 0.41 15.58 -2.30
CA SER A 81 -0.30 15.36 -3.57
C SER A 81 -0.31 13.86 -3.91
N PHE A 82 -1.35 13.38 -4.60
CA PHE A 82 -1.56 11.95 -4.77
C PHE A 82 -1.75 11.55 -6.24
N TRP A 83 -1.11 10.44 -6.62
CA TRP A 83 -1.48 9.61 -7.76
C TRP A 83 -2.21 8.36 -7.26
N LEU A 84 -3.36 8.03 -7.86
CA LEU A 84 -4.16 6.86 -7.51
C LEU A 84 -4.05 5.83 -8.64
N LEU A 85 -3.46 4.68 -8.35
CA LEU A 85 -3.09 3.68 -9.34
C LEU A 85 -3.74 2.34 -9.01
N ARG A 86 -4.58 1.81 -9.93
CA ARG A 86 -5.18 0.50 -9.75
C ARG A 86 -4.35 -0.57 -10.45
N THR A 87 -4.01 -1.63 -9.73
CA THR A 87 -3.20 -2.76 -10.23
C THR A 87 -3.75 -4.12 -9.85
N GLU A 88 -4.87 -4.19 -9.14
CA GLU A 88 -5.46 -5.43 -8.62
C GLU A 88 -6.91 -5.57 -9.06
N ASP A 89 -7.30 -6.81 -9.39
CA ASP A 89 -8.67 -7.22 -9.63
C ASP A 89 -9.17 -8.04 -8.43
N GLU A 90 -10.12 -7.53 -7.66
CA GLU A 90 -10.66 -8.21 -6.47
C GLU A 90 -11.34 -9.56 -6.77
N TYR A 91 -11.63 -9.87 -8.04
CA TYR A 91 -12.34 -11.08 -8.46
C TYR A 91 -11.41 -12.20 -8.89
N SER A 92 -10.11 -11.93 -9.00
CA SER A 92 -9.11 -12.90 -9.44
C SER A 92 -7.78 -12.65 -8.74
N GLU A 93 -6.92 -13.67 -8.69
CA GLU A 93 -5.57 -13.57 -8.13
C GLU A 93 -4.60 -14.18 -9.13
N HIS A 94 -4.13 -13.38 -10.08
CA HIS A 94 -3.29 -13.83 -11.17
C HIS A 94 -1.88 -13.22 -11.13
N LEU A 95 -0.88 -13.97 -11.61
CA LEU A 95 0.50 -13.45 -11.69
C LEU A 95 0.63 -12.15 -12.48
N VAL A 96 -0.25 -11.90 -13.45
CA VAL A 96 -0.23 -10.68 -14.26
C VAL A 96 -0.41 -9.41 -13.42
N GLU A 97 -1.00 -9.49 -12.25
CA GLU A 97 -1.15 -8.34 -11.34
C GLU A 97 0.21 -7.81 -10.87
N GLN A 98 1.23 -8.67 -10.81
CA GLN A 98 2.60 -8.22 -10.56
C GLN A 98 3.19 -7.42 -11.73
N ASP A 99 2.79 -7.72 -12.96
CA ASP A 99 3.17 -6.93 -14.15
C ASP A 99 2.46 -5.57 -14.13
N TYR A 100 1.17 -5.53 -13.76
CA TYR A 100 0.43 -4.27 -13.57
C TYR A 100 1.07 -3.42 -12.48
N TRP A 101 1.43 -4.03 -11.35
CA TRP A 101 2.12 -3.34 -10.26
C TRP A 101 3.49 -2.82 -10.72
N ALA A 102 4.27 -3.61 -11.44
CA ALA A 102 5.56 -3.20 -11.99
C ALA A 102 5.41 -2.00 -12.93
N ALA A 103 4.41 -2.03 -13.82
CA ALA A 103 4.12 -0.91 -14.71
C ALA A 103 3.66 0.35 -13.93
N ALA A 104 2.92 0.16 -12.82
CA ALA A 104 2.46 1.27 -11.98
C ALA A 104 3.62 1.96 -11.25
N VAL A 105 4.60 1.24 -10.71
CA VAL A 105 5.75 1.87 -10.05
C VAL A 105 6.70 2.51 -11.07
N GLU A 106 6.83 1.99 -12.29
CA GLU A 106 7.56 2.64 -13.37
C GLU A 106 6.86 3.94 -13.82
N PHE A 107 5.54 3.93 -13.90
CA PHE A 107 4.76 5.14 -14.13
C PHE A 107 4.96 6.15 -13.01
N ALA A 108 4.92 5.72 -11.74
CA ALA A 108 5.15 6.59 -10.58
C ALA A 108 6.52 7.27 -10.64
N ASP A 109 7.59 6.54 -11.02
CA ASP A 109 8.92 7.10 -11.27
C ASP A 109 8.88 8.17 -12.40
N SER A 110 8.17 7.88 -13.49
CA SER A 110 8.10 8.77 -14.66
C SER A 110 7.40 10.11 -14.40
N VAL A 111 6.48 10.15 -13.41
CA VAL A 111 5.74 11.36 -13.02
C VAL A 111 6.30 12.03 -11.76
N GLY A 112 7.45 11.56 -11.26
CA GLY A 112 8.17 12.18 -10.16
C GLY A 112 7.56 11.94 -8.78
N VAL A 113 7.05 10.73 -8.53
CA VAL A 113 6.56 10.33 -7.21
C VAL A 113 7.71 10.15 -6.22
N ASP A 114 7.59 10.70 -5.02
CA ASP A 114 8.57 10.56 -3.94
C ASP A 114 8.35 9.29 -3.10
N VAL A 115 7.07 8.97 -2.82
CA VAL A 115 6.68 7.86 -1.94
C VAL A 115 5.63 7.00 -2.61
N VAL A 116 5.83 5.69 -2.60
CA VAL A 116 4.83 4.71 -3.06
C VAL A 116 4.28 3.97 -1.85
N ASN A 117 2.96 3.98 -1.67
CA ASN A 117 2.26 3.12 -0.74
C ASN A 117 1.68 1.92 -1.47
N THR A 118 2.02 0.72 -1.01
CA THR A 118 1.50 -0.56 -1.51
C THR A 118 0.89 -1.35 -0.36
N SER A 119 -0.43 -1.38 -0.29
CA SER A 119 -1.18 -2.16 0.71
C SER A 119 -1.65 -3.51 0.15
N LEU A 120 -0.88 -4.07 -0.77
CA LEU A 120 -1.09 -5.33 -1.49
C LEU A 120 -0.02 -6.35 -1.12
N GLY A 121 -0.28 -7.63 -1.42
CA GLY A 121 0.72 -8.66 -1.21
C GLY A 121 0.26 -10.03 -1.67
N TYR A 122 1.11 -10.73 -2.42
CA TYR A 122 0.78 -11.96 -3.13
C TYR A 122 1.62 -13.13 -2.64
N TYR A 123 1.02 -14.29 -2.46
CA TYR A 123 1.72 -15.55 -2.23
C TYR A 123 0.95 -16.76 -2.77
N SER A 124 -0.35 -16.64 -2.97
CA SER A 124 -1.22 -17.71 -3.46
C SER A 124 -2.08 -17.17 -4.59
N PHE A 125 -2.17 -17.91 -5.68
CA PHE A 125 -2.83 -17.53 -6.91
C PHE A 125 -3.97 -18.49 -7.25
N ASP A 126 -4.83 -18.13 -8.18
CA ASP A 126 -5.89 -19.01 -8.68
C ASP A 126 -5.29 -20.27 -9.32
N ASP A 127 -4.22 -20.12 -10.09
CA ASP A 127 -3.36 -21.21 -10.54
C ASP A 127 -2.37 -21.59 -9.43
N LYS A 128 -2.67 -22.64 -8.67
CA LYS A 128 -1.86 -23.11 -7.54
C LYS A 128 -0.44 -23.56 -7.90
N GLU A 129 -0.15 -23.81 -9.17
CA GLU A 129 1.22 -24.09 -9.63
C GLU A 129 2.11 -22.85 -9.56
N LYS A 130 1.52 -21.68 -9.49
CA LYS A 130 2.18 -20.38 -9.39
C LYS A 130 2.38 -19.90 -7.94
N ASP A 131 1.80 -20.59 -6.95
CA ASP A 131 1.93 -20.20 -5.54
C ASP A 131 3.39 -20.09 -5.12
N TYR A 132 3.72 -19.01 -4.42
CA TYR A 132 5.04 -18.87 -3.81
C TYR A 132 5.19 -19.81 -2.62
N ARG A 133 6.41 -20.21 -2.37
CA ARG A 133 6.83 -21.00 -1.20
C ARG A 133 7.64 -20.11 -0.26
N LEU A 134 7.76 -20.49 0.99
CA LEU A 134 8.53 -19.71 1.98
C LEU A 134 9.98 -19.45 1.53
N ARG A 135 10.59 -20.38 0.79
CA ARG A 135 11.94 -20.22 0.24
C ARG A 135 12.05 -19.15 -0.85
N ASP A 136 10.92 -18.74 -1.43
CA ASP A 136 10.86 -17.77 -2.53
C ASP A 136 10.80 -16.33 -2.01
N LEU A 137 10.69 -16.15 -0.67
CA LEU A 137 10.62 -14.85 -0.01
C LEU A 137 12.02 -14.25 0.23
N ASP A 138 12.82 -14.13 -0.80
CA ASP A 138 14.20 -13.61 -0.74
C ASP A 138 14.36 -12.23 -1.42
N GLY A 139 13.25 -11.64 -1.88
CA GLY A 139 13.24 -10.38 -2.61
C GLY A 139 13.69 -10.50 -4.07
N LYS A 140 13.98 -11.73 -4.57
CA LYS A 140 14.55 -11.97 -5.90
C LYS A 140 13.67 -12.82 -6.79
N VAL A 141 12.78 -13.65 -6.23
CA VAL A 141 11.91 -14.54 -6.99
C VAL A 141 10.70 -13.78 -7.55
N ALA A 142 9.93 -13.09 -6.69
CA ALA A 142 8.76 -12.34 -7.14
C ALA A 142 9.16 -11.16 -8.04
N LEU A 143 8.42 -10.96 -9.14
CA LEU A 143 8.66 -9.86 -10.07
C LEU A 143 8.54 -8.51 -9.35
N MET A 144 7.47 -8.32 -8.60
CA MET A 144 7.23 -7.07 -7.90
C MET A 144 8.30 -6.76 -6.83
N SER A 145 8.87 -7.78 -6.17
CA SER A 145 9.96 -7.58 -5.20
C SER A 145 11.24 -7.09 -5.87
N ARG A 146 11.59 -7.68 -7.04
CA ARG A 146 12.73 -7.21 -7.84
C ARG A 146 12.54 -5.78 -8.32
N GLN A 147 11.33 -5.46 -8.78
CA GLN A 147 11.01 -4.13 -9.29
C GLN A 147 10.98 -3.10 -8.14
N ALA A 148 10.43 -3.46 -6.98
CA ALA A 148 10.46 -2.61 -5.79
C ALA A 148 11.90 -2.24 -5.39
N ALA A 149 12.79 -3.22 -5.31
CA ALA A 149 14.20 -2.97 -5.02
C ALA A 149 14.86 -2.03 -6.04
N ARG A 150 14.55 -2.19 -7.34
CA ARG A 150 15.05 -1.31 -8.41
C ARG A 150 14.58 0.13 -8.25
N MET A 151 13.29 0.33 -7.95
CA MET A 151 12.72 1.69 -7.79
C MET A 151 13.25 2.38 -6.53
N ALA A 152 13.50 1.63 -5.45
CA ALA A 152 14.15 2.17 -4.25
C ALA A 152 15.56 2.73 -4.57
N TYR A 153 16.33 2.05 -5.43
CA TYR A 153 17.63 2.57 -5.88
C TYR A 153 17.54 3.86 -6.71
N LYS A 154 16.39 4.15 -7.33
CA LYS A 154 16.17 5.40 -8.05
C LYS A 154 15.82 6.57 -7.14
N GLY A 155 15.61 6.33 -5.86
CA GLY A 155 15.36 7.35 -4.85
C GLY A 155 13.92 7.42 -4.34
N MET A 156 12.99 6.61 -4.88
CA MET A 156 11.64 6.52 -4.34
C MET A 156 11.62 5.77 -3.01
N VAL A 157 10.81 6.23 -2.07
CA VAL A 157 10.54 5.51 -0.83
C VAL A 157 9.34 4.58 -1.05
N LEU A 158 9.58 3.27 -1.11
CA LEU A 158 8.51 2.28 -1.22
C LEU A 158 8.13 1.78 0.18
N VAL A 159 6.85 1.94 0.52
CA VAL A 159 6.26 1.50 1.79
C VAL A 159 5.29 0.36 1.48
N CYS A 160 5.60 -0.83 1.99
CA CYS A 160 4.87 -2.05 1.68
C CYS A 160 4.24 -2.65 2.94
N SER A 161 3.03 -3.19 2.81
CA SER A 161 2.42 -4.01 3.86
C SER A 161 3.25 -5.27 4.12
N ALA A 162 3.36 -5.68 5.37
CA ALA A 162 3.90 -7.00 5.70
C ALA A 162 2.95 -8.14 5.29
N GLY A 163 1.68 -7.85 5.08
CA GLY A 163 0.62 -8.80 4.78
C GLY A 163 -0.25 -9.14 6.00
N ASN A 164 -1.35 -9.84 5.74
CA ASN A 164 -2.41 -10.14 6.71
C ASN A 164 -2.47 -11.65 7.07
N SER A 165 -1.36 -12.36 6.91
CA SER A 165 -1.32 -13.82 7.04
C SER A 165 -0.87 -14.33 8.41
N GLY A 166 -0.70 -13.46 9.41
CA GLY A 166 -0.19 -13.83 10.73
C GLY A 166 -0.96 -14.95 11.43
N SER A 167 -2.27 -15.01 11.25
CA SER A 167 -3.15 -16.06 11.80
C SER A 167 -3.39 -17.22 10.84
N SER A 168 -2.85 -17.18 9.62
CA SER A 168 -2.98 -18.24 8.63
C SER A 168 -1.82 -19.24 8.71
N ALA A 169 -1.88 -20.33 7.93
CA ALA A 169 -0.79 -21.28 7.82
C ALA A 169 0.47 -20.66 7.20
N TRP A 170 0.33 -19.64 6.37
CA TRP A 170 1.43 -18.92 5.74
C TRP A 170 2.27 -18.14 6.76
N LYS A 171 1.66 -17.35 7.61
CA LYS A 171 2.24 -16.53 8.70
C LYS A 171 3.28 -15.48 8.26
N LYS A 172 3.93 -15.68 7.13
CA LYS A 172 5.08 -14.89 6.68
C LYS A 172 4.64 -13.65 5.90
N ILE A 173 5.57 -12.71 5.79
CA ILE A 173 5.44 -11.56 4.90
C ILE A 173 5.10 -11.99 3.49
N THR A 174 4.57 -11.08 2.70
CA THR A 174 4.23 -11.31 1.30
C THR A 174 5.00 -10.35 0.39
N PRO A 175 5.39 -10.75 -0.82
CA PRO A 175 5.90 -9.84 -1.83
C PRO A 175 4.92 -8.66 -2.06
N PRO A 176 5.42 -7.39 -2.21
CA PRO A 176 6.83 -7.01 -2.30
C PRO A 176 7.50 -6.69 -0.96
N GLY A 177 6.86 -6.99 0.19
CA GLY A 177 7.40 -6.71 1.52
C GLY A 177 8.69 -7.48 1.86
N ASP A 178 9.01 -8.54 1.10
CA ASP A 178 10.28 -9.27 1.21
C ASP A 178 11.45 -8.61 0.45
N ALA A 179 11.18 -7.55 -0.33
CA ALA A 179 12.20 -6.89 -1.13
C ALA A 179 13.26 -6.19 -0.26
N GLU A 180 14.47 -6.09 -0.80
CA GLU A 180 15.54 -5.27 -0.23
C GLU A 180 15.22 -3.78 -0.47
N ASN A 181 15.64 -2.92 0.44
CA ASN A 181 15.50 -1.46 0.34
C ASN A 181 14.05 -0.92 0.28
N VAL A 182 13.04 -1.72 0.63
CA VAL A 182 11.68 -1.23 0.86
C VAL A 182 11.39 -1.17 2.36
N LEU A 183 10.54 -0.25 2.76
CA LEU A 183 10.06 -0.14 4.13
C LEU A 183 8.83 -1.03 4.32
N THR A 184 9.01 -2.18 4.95
CA THR A 184 7.93 -3.14 5.22
C THR A 184 7.33 -2.85 6.58
N VAL A 185 6.01 -2.70 6.63
CA VAL A 185 5.27 -2.25 7.82
C VAL A 185 4.36 -3.36 8.33
N GLY A 186 4.58 -3.78 9.57
CA GLY A 186 3.69 -4.67 10.31
C GLY A 186 2.64 -3.90 11.12
N ALA A 187 1.60 -4.62 11.57
CA ALA A 187 0.49 -4.02 12.30
C ALA A 187 0.54 -4.35 13.80
N ILE A 188 0.31 -3.32 14.62
CA ILE A 188 0.09 -3.43 16.08
C ILE A 188 -1.24 -2.78 16.46
N ASP A 189 -1.69 -3.02 17.69
CA ASP A 189 -2.79 -2.30 18.31
C ASP A 189 -2.32 -0.97 18.95
N LYS A 190 -3.27 -0.22 19.54
CA LYS A 190 -3.00 1.05 20.22
C LYS A 190 -2.15 0.87 21.50
N GLN A 191 -2.05 -0.36 22.04
CA GLN A 191 -1.25 -0.73 23.20
C GLN A 191 0.16 -1.21 22.84
N GLY A 192 0.47 -1.32 21.54
CA GLY A 192 1.75 -1.78 21.03
C GLY A 192 1.87 -3.31 20.93
N GLN A 193 0.75 -4.04 21.06
CA GLN A 193 0.73 -5.49 20.89
C GLN A 193 0.61 -5.84 19.41
N LEU A 194 1.28 -6.91 18.99
CA LEU A 194 1.19 -7.39 17.61
C LEU A 194 -0.25 -7.73 17.23
N ALA A 195 -0.74 -7.17 16.13
CA ALA A 195 -2.04 -7.52 15.61
C ALA A 195 -2.04 -8.99 15.14
N PRO A 196 -3.05 -9.81 15.50
CA PRO A 196 -3.03 -11.24 15.18
C PRO A 196 -2.91 -11.55 13.70
N PHE A 197 -3.42 -10.68 12.83
CA PHE A 197 -3.35 -10.84 11.37
C PHE A 197 -1.99 -10.41 10.79
N SER A 198 -1.20 -9.59 11.51
CA SER A 198 0.04 -9.07 10.94
C SER A 198 1.01 -10.19 10.60
N SER A 199 1.42 -10.24 9.34
CA SER A 199 2.45 -11.17 8.89
C SER A 199 3.79 -10.86 9.57
N ILE A 200 4.60 -11.89 9.74
CA ILE A 200 5.91 -11.84 10.41
C ILE A 200 7.02 -12.31 9.46
N GLY A 201 8.26 -11.83 9.70
CA GLY A 201 9.46 -12.32 9.03
C GLY A 201 10.00 -13.60 9.69
N THR A 202 11.17 -14.00 9.39
CA THR A 202 12.20 -13.42 8.53
C THR A 202 11.90 -13.67 7.04
N THR A 203 12.68 -13.00 6.14
CA THR A 203 12.78 -13.43 4.74
C THR A 203 13.48 -14.79 4.64
N ALA A 204 13.43 -15.41 3.46
CA ALA A 204 14.08 -16.72 3.22
C ALA A 204 15.61 -16.64 3.32
N ASP A 205 16.20 -15.50 3.01
CA ASP A 205 17.63 -15.22 3.11
C ASP A 205 18.04 -14.66 4.50
N GLY A 206 17.11 -14.65 5.47
CA GLY A 206 17.38 -14.34 6.88
C GLY A 206 17.33 -12.83 7.25
N ARG A 207 16.93 -11.93 6.34
CA ARG A 207 16.75 -10.52 6.68
C ARG A 207 15.56 -10.35 7.64
N ILE A 208 15.71 -9.42 8.58
CA ILE A 208 14.63 -9.07 9.51
C ILE A 208 13.59 -8.23 8.76
N LYS A 209 12.34 -8.69 8.78
CA LYS A 209 11.16 -8.01 8.27
C LYS A 209 9.96 -8.32 9.22
N PRO A 210 8.96 -7.46 9.35
CA PRO A 210 8.90 -6.09 8.83
C PRO A 210 9.99 -5.20 9.46
N ASP A 211 10.32 -4.07 8.79
CA ASP A 211 11.32 -3.11 9.29
C ASP A 211 10.81 -2.29 10.46
N VAL A 212 9.52 -1.96 10.41
CA VAL A 212 8.81 -1.15 11.42
C VAL A 212 7.40 -1.69 11.65
N VAL A 213 6.75 -1.19 12.68
CA VAL A 213 5.34 -1.46 12.96
C VAL A 213 4.57 -0.15 13.15
N ALA A 214 3.30 -0.16 12.77
CA ALA A 214 2.37 0.94 12.99
C ALA A 214 1.05 0.44 13.52
N VAL A 215 0.25 1.33 14.12
CA VAL A 215 -1.11 0.98 14.55
C VAL A 215 -1.95 0.67 13.33
N GLY A 216 -2.34 -0.61 13.19
CA GLY A 216 -3.13 -1.13 12.08
C GLY A 216 -4.39 -1.86 12.55
N LEU A 217 -4.41 -2.33 13.81
CA LEU A 217 -5.59 -2.96 14.37
C LEU A 217 -6.58 -1.91 14.86
N ALA A 218 -7.84 -1.99 14.36
CA ALA A 218 -8.92 -1.05 14.68
C ALA A 218 -8.54 0.41 14.33
N SER A 219 -7.88 0.63 13.22
CA SER A 219 -7.65 1.95 12.66
C SER A 219 -8.95 2.53 12.12
N ASP A 220 -9.15 3.83 12.39
CA ASP A 220 -10.25 4.56 11.81
C ASP A 220 -9.96 4.80 10.32
N VAL A 221 -10.95 4.56 9.46
CA VAL A 221 -10.88 4.77 8.01
C VAL A 221 -12.19 5.38 7.51
N MET A 222 -12.12 6.13 6.44
CA MET A 222 -13.33 6.59 5.75
C MET A 222 -14.04 5.40 5.10
N ARG A 223 -15.37 5.40 5.16
CA ARG A 223 -16.22 4.42 4.48
C ARG A 223 -16.86 5.01 3.22
N THR A 224 -17.30 4.14 2.33
CA THR A 224 -17.89 4.54 1.03
C THR A 224 -19.16 5.39 1.13
N ASN A 225 -19.81 5.40 2.28
CA ASN A 225 -20.97 6.25 2.57
C ASN A 225 -20.61 7.60 3.21
N GLY A 226 -19.32 7.89 3.38
CA GLY A 226 -18.83 9.16 3.95
C GLY A 226 -18.88 9.24 5.48
N ASN A 227 -18.98 8.11 6.20
CA ASN A 227 -19.04 8.03 7.66
C ASN A 227 -17.81 7.35 8.24
#